data_17fdad3c2191fab098c9c90caab61422
#
_entry.id   17fdad3c2191fab098c9c90caab61422
#
_cell.length_a   1.000
_cell.length_b   1.000
_cell.length_c   1.000
_cell.angle_alpha   90.00
_cell.angle_beta   90.00
_cell.angle_gamma   90.00
#
_symmetry.space_group_name_H-M   'P 1'
#
loop_
_entity.id
_entity.type
_entity.pdbx_description
1 polymer ?
#
loop_
_entity_poly.entity_id
_entity_poly.type
_entity_poly.pdbx_seq_one_letter_code
_entity_poly.pdbx_strand_id
1 'polypeptide(L)'
;MPVSTGGGFQAARERVPQYQRLLMSRVVLACLLFLGAQASPAQNQPERVEWFRDLGLGLFIHWSLDSQLTSVISHSMVGADEAYMERYVNELPRSFNPKDFDPREWARVARLAGFRYVVFTAKHHSGFCMFETATTDFNIMNTPFARDTAKEIADAFRAEGIAVGWYFSPDDFHFLYRQGTLVSRLHAEALPPNNPGLLALNLAQERELMTNYGRIDIVFFDPPTNAALERDTIVHEMKRQIWEISPETVITRGEIETPEQYTPGVPLEGAWEGNMTMGTQWQYRGTNEHYKSGRELIGAWIETRAKGGNFLLNIGPMPSGRLPVEQEARMREMALWHMVNAEAVGAVRPWVITNEGDIWLTKAKDADTVYAFVPGADWGWGTQKTVVLKSVTAGESTTVRVLGQNEQVLEYRPDITPRTEWEQTSEGLRIRAYRAQRLYNDRHWPNPVVLRIAGALPGLEPPEVETLPNAEWSARGTTLAGELRALGDATSVRVGFEYRRKKSTAEMYEPDDPWKQVGKKLAGMSAPGPFSASLPRLDTRRDWEYRAVVVHPKVRLYGQTAVLQAR
;
A
#
# COMPACT_ATOMS: atom_id res chain seq x y z
N MET A 1 -14.78 -12.42 106.72
CA MET A 1 -16.22 -12.24 106.41
C MET A 1 -16.29 -11.32 105.18
N PRO A 2 -17.22 -11.52 104.38
CA PRO A 2 -17.10 -12.07 103.00
C PRO A 2 -17.43 -10.99 101.98
N VAL A 3 -17.31 -11.22 100.81
CA VAL A 3 -18.29 -11.42 99.76
C VAL A 3 -17.67 -11.07 98.36
N SER A 4 -17.72 -12.05 97.58
CA SER A 4 -17.63 -12.17 96.14
C SER A 4 -18.37 -11.12 95.33
N THR A 5 -17.91 -10.81 94.16
CA THR A 5 -18.71 -11.04 92.93
C THR A 5 -17.81 -10.85 91.69
N GLY A 6 -17.85 -11.83 90.85
CA GLY A 6 -17.21 -11.83 89.55
C GLY A 6 -18.05 -11.12 88.50
N GLY A 7 -17.45 -10.73 87.50
CA GLY A 7 -18.05 -10.17 86.30
C GLY A 7 -17.12 -10.33 85.09
N GLY A 8 -17.30 -11.47 84.39
CA GLY A 8 -16.56 -11.72 83.14
C GLY A 8 -17.04 -10.85 82.02
N PHE A 9 -16.11 -10.15 81.34
CA PHE A 9 -16.35 -9.51 80.09
C PHE A 9 -16.11 -10.50 78.96
N GLN A 10 -17.21 -10.96 78.31
CA GLN A 10 -17.21 -11.70 77.09
C GLN A 10 -16.99 -10.69 75.94
N ALA A 11 -15.87 -10.78 75.24
CA ALA A 11 -15.62 -10.05 74.01
C ALA A 11 -16.52 -10.63 72.92
N ALA A 12 -17.48 -9.85 72.47
CA ALA A 12 -18.29 -10.12 71.29
C ALA A 12 -17.40 -10.07 70.04
N ARG A 13 -17.18 -11.23 69.41
CA ARG A 13 -16.62 -11.31 68.04
C ARG A 13 -17.76 -10.98 67.09
N GLU A 14 -17.74 -9.77 66.53
CA GLU A 14 -18.55 -9.38 65.36
C GLU A 14 -18.19 -10.29 64.18
N ARG A 15 -19.12 -11.10 63.70
CA ARG A 15 -19.02 -11.87 62.49
C ARG A 15 -19.31 -10.93 61.32
N VAL A 16 -18.28 -10.56 60.57
CA VAL A 16 -18.42 -9.87 59.27
C VAL A 16 -19.22 -10.80 58.34
N PRO A 17 -20.32 -10.35 57.72
CA PRO A 17 -21.17 -11.18 56.87
C PRO A 17 -20.37 -11.74 55.68
N GLN A 18 -20.59 -13.01 55.40
CA GLN A 18 -19.90 -13.76 54.31
C GLN A 18 -20.01 -13.09 52.94
N TYR A 19 -20.99 -12.22 52.74
CA TYR A 19 -21.19 -11.40 51.54
C TYR A 19 -20.09 -10.31 51.33
N GLN A 20 -19.56 -9.73 52.39
CA GLN A 20 -18.49 -8.72 52.28
C GLN A 20 -17.14 -9.35 51.93
N ARG A 21 -16.88 -10.59 52.36
CA ARG A 21 -15.67 -11.31 51.95
C ARG A 21 -15.68 -11.71 50.47
N LEU A 22 -16.85 -12.05 49.91
CA LEU A 22 -17.02 -12.37 48.49
C LEU A 22 -16.91 -11.11 47.60
N LEU A 23 -17.39 -9.95 48.09
CA LEU A 23 -17.23 -8.67 47.35
C LEU A 23 -15.77 -8.19 47.33
N MET A 24 -15.07 -8.24 48.47
CA MET A 24 -13.65 -7.87 48.53
C MET A 24 -12.76 -8.80 47.69
N SER A 25 -13.03 -10.12 47.70
CA SER A 25 -12.30 -11.08 46.85
C SER A 25 -12.56 -10.85 45.35
N ARG A 26 -13.76 -10.44 44.96
CA ARG A 26 -14.08 -10.15 43.55
C ARG A 26 -13.51 -8.81 43.09
N VAL A 27 -13.47 -7.78 43.96
CA VAL A 27 -12.85 -6.50 43.65
C VAL A 27 -11.33 -6.63 43.58
N VAL A 28 -10.69 -7.38 44.46
CA VAL A 28 -9.25 -7.64 44.41
C VAL A 28 -8.89 -8.51 43.20
N LEU A 29 -9.73 -9.50 42.84
CA LEU A 29 -9.51 -10.32 41.65
C LEU A 29 -9.76 -9.51 40.34
N ALA A 30 -10.73 -8.59 40.34
CA ALA A 30 -10.95 -7.68 39.22
C ALA A 30 -9.79 -6.64 39.08
N CYS A 31 -9.27 -6.11 40.20
CA CYS A 31 -8.09 -5.24 40.18
C CYS A 31 -6.81 -5.99 39.80
N LEU A 32 -6.66 -7.26 40.16
CA LEU A 32 -5.53 -8.10 39.74
C LEU A 32 -5.65 -8.57 38.29
N LEU A 33 -6.86 -8.69 37.74
CA LEU A 33 -7.07 -8.93 36.31
C LEU A 33 -6.83 -7.67 35.47
N PHE A 34 -6.99 -6.47 36.03
CA PHE A 34 -6.59 -5.22 35.37
C PHE A 34 -5.10 -4.88 35.48
N LEU A 35 -4.37 -5.47 36.45
CA LEU A 35 -2.93 -5.30 36.61
C LEU A 35 -2.11 -6.40 35.94
N GLY A 36 -2.76 -7.39 35.35
CA GLY A 36 -2.14 -8.52 34.63
C GLY A 36 -2.31 -8.52 33.14
N ALA A 37 -2.72 -7.41 32.52
CA ALA A 37 -2.53 -7.20 31.09
C ALA A 37 -1.01 -7.00 30.88
N GLN A 38 -0.28 -8.11 30.78
CA GLN A 38 1.03 -8.06 30.14
C GLN A 38 0.78 -7.41 28.79
N ALA A 39 1.39 -6.26 28.56
CA ALA A 39 1.37 -5.60 27.27
C ALA A 39 1.74 -6.67 26.24
N SER A 40 0.83 -6.99 25.33
CA SER A 40 1.17 -7.78 24.15
C SER A 40 2.40 -7.17 23.52
N PRO A 41 3.29 -7.97 22.92
CA PRO A 41 4.42 -7.39 22.19
C PRO A 41 3.87 -6.29 21.30
N ALA A 42 4.52 -5.13 21.31
CA ALA A 42 4.09 -3.98 20.55
C ALA A 42 3.94 -4.37 19.08
N GLN A 43 2.78 -4.12 18.52
CA GLN A 43 2.39 -4.43 17.15
C GLN A 43 1.30 -3.46 16.70
N ASN A 44 1.05 -3.39 15.40
CA ASN A 44 -0.06 -2.62 14.88
C ASN A 44 -1.39 -3.05 15.51
N GLN A 45 -2.13 -2.09 16.05
CA GLN A 45 -3.47 -2.37 16.61
C GLN A 45 -4.45 -2.73 15.49
N PRO A 46 -5.26 -3.79 15.62
CA PRO A 46 -6.18 -4.25 14.56
C PRO A 46 -7.13 -3.17 14.05
N GLU A 47 -7.67 -2.32 14.93
CA GLU A 47 -8.56 -1.22 14.56
C GLU A 47 -7.84 -0.15 13.74
N ARG A 48 -6.55 0.09 14.03
CA ARG A 48 -5.72 1.03 13.29
C ARG A 48 -5.30 0.47 11.93
N VAL A 49 -5.06 -0.83 11.84
CA VAL A 49 -4.83 -1.52 10.57
C VAL A 49 -6.08 -1.45 9.68
N GLU A 50 -7.27 -1.67 10.26
CA GLU A 50 -8.52 -1.57 9.51
C GLU A 50 -8.81 -0.13 9.06
N TRP A 51 -8.53 0.88 9.91
CA TRP A 51 -8.55 2.29 9.53
C TRP A 51 -7.58 2.58 8.37
N PHE A 52 -6.36 2.04 8.43
CA PHE A 52 -5.36 2.20 7.37
C PHE A 52 -5.85 1.63 6.03
N ARG A 53 -6.48 0.45 6.05
CA ARG A 53 -7.09 -0.16 4.85
C ARG A 53 -8.16 0.72 4.21
N ASP A 54 -8.87 1.53 4.98
CA ASP A 54 -9.92 2.43 4.50
C ASP A 54 -9.35 3.68 3.80
N LEU A 55 -8.09 4.04 4.02
CA LEU A 55 -7.47 5.22 3.43
C LEU A 55 -7.32 5.10 1.90
N GLY A 56 -6.86 3.97 1.42
CA GLY A 56 -6.83 3.59 0.01
C GLY A 56 -5.76 4.23 -0.86
N LEU A 57 -5.43 5.52 -0.68
CA LEU A 57 -4.44 6.25 -1.46
C LEU A 57 -3.55 7.11 -0.57
N GLY A 58 -2.25 6.89 -0.66
CA GLY A 58 -1.21 7.65 0.03
C GLY A 58 -0.28 8.39 -0.92
N LEU A 59 0.21 9.54 -0.50
CA LEU A 59 1.24 10.30 -1.18
C LEU A 59 2.59 10.03 -0.54
N PHE A 60 3.53 9.49 -1.30
CA PHE A 60 4.91 9.35 -0.90
C PHE A 60 5.70 10.55 -1.42
N ILE A 61 6.51 11.20 -0.59
CA ILE A 61 7.31 12.35 -1.00
C ILE A 61 8.78 12.05 -0.74
N HIS A 62 9.52 11.79 -1.82
CA HIS A 62 10.98 11.65 -1.75
C HIS A 62 11.65 12.96 -2.13
N TRP A 63 12.24 13.59 -1.12
CA TRP A 63 12.90 14.88 -1.30
C TRP A 63 14.03 15.07 -0.29
N SER A 64 15.22 15.42 -0.77
CA SER A 64 16.39 15.66 0.03
C SER A 64 17.36 16.63 -0.67
N LEU A 65 18.46 17.01 -0.02
CA LEU A 65 19.44 17.96 -0.54
C LEU A 65 20.06 17.51 -1.87
N ASP A 66 20.16 16.21 -2.11
CA ASP A 66 20.75 15.63 -3.32
C ASP A 66 19.82 15.67 -4.54
N SER A 67 18.57 16.14 -4.37
CA SER A 67 17.72 16.55 -5.50
C SER A 67 18.39 17.62 -6.38
N GLN A 68 19.31 18.43 -5.83
CA GLN A 68 20.10 19.41 -6.56
C GLN A 68 21.01 18.77 -7.61
N LEU A 69 21.47 17.55 -7.38
CA LEU A 69 22.33 16.78 -8.28
C LEU A 69 21.52 15.87 -9.20
N THR A 70 20.22 15.74 -8.95
CA THR A 70 19.36 14.74 -9.60
C THR A 70 19.92 13.30 -9.51
N SER A 71 20.68 13.03 -8.44
CA SER A 71 21.25 11.72 -8.17
C SER A 71 20.20 10.74 -7.63
N VAL A 72 20.53 9.46 -7.60
CA VAL A 72 19.66 8.46 -6.94
C VAL A 72 19.69 8.66 -5.42
N ILE A 73 18.57 8.94 -4.80
CA ILE A 73 18.47 9.22 -3.35
C ILE A 73 18.96 8.04 -2.50
N SER A 74 18.77 6.82 -2.97
CA SER A 74 19.05 5.61 -2.19
C SER A 74 20.53 5.28 -2.03
N HIS A 75 21.41 5.71 -2.94
CA HIS A 75 22.78 5.22 -3.01
C HIS A 75 23.82 6.29 -3.35
N SER A 76 23.48 7.57 -3.18
CA SER A 76 24.32 8.70 -3.61
C SER A 76 25.72 8.74 -2.98
N MET A 77 25.94 8.08 -1.83
CA MET A 77 27.21 8.06 -1.10
C MET A 77 27.91 6.69 -1.12
N VAL A 78 27.25 5.63 -1.57
CA VAL A 78 27.81 4.27 -1.57
C VAL A 78 28.88 4.13 -2.66
N GLY A 79 30.08 3.66 -2.28
CA GLY A 79 31.20 3.49 -3.19
C GLY A 79 31.90 4.81 -3.62
N ALA A 80 31.55 5.92 -2.99
CA ALA A 80 32.16 7.23 -3.23
C ALA A 80 33.56 7.32 -2.61
N ASP A 81 34.44 8.13 -3.24
CA ASP A 81 35.74 8.47 -2.67
C ASP A 81 35.63 9.59 -1.62
N GLU A 82 36.73 9.81 -0.88
CA GLU A 82 36.80 10.81 0.18
C GLU A 82 36.50 12.23 -0.33
N ALA A 83 36.98 12.60 -1.50
CA ALA A 83 36.78 13.93 -2.07
C ALA A 83 35.30 14.18 -2.43
N TYR A 84 34.60 13.16 -2.90
CA TYR A 84 33.15 13.24 -3.15
C TYR A 84 32.38 13.34 -1.81
N MET A 85 32.72 12.50 -0.82
CA MET A 85 32.07 12.49 0.48
C MET A 85 32.21 13.84 1.18
N GLU A 86 33.41 14.43 1.16
CA GLU A 86 33.66 15.75 1.74
C GLU A 86 32.79 16.84 1.09
N ARG A 87 32.69 16.86 -0.24
CA ARG A 87 31.85 17.82 -0.95
C ARG A 87 30.37 17.58 -0.70
N TYR A 88 29.95 16.32 -0.69
CA TYR A 88 28.54 15.98 -0.46
C TYR A 88 28.09 16.45 0.93
N VAL A 89 28.90 16.20 1.97
CA VAL A 89 28.54 16.52 3.34
C VAL A 89 28.70 18.01 3.66
N ASN A 90 29.79 18.65 3.18
CA ASN A 90 30.13 20.00 3.60
C ASN A 90 29.81 21.11 2.61
N GLU A 91 29.75 20.82 1.28
CA GLU A 91 29.46 21.85 0.27
C GLU A 91 27.98 21.83 -0.17
N LEU A 92 27.42 20.65 -0.43
CA LEU A 92 26.07 20.53 -0.97
C LEU A 92 24.97 21.15 -0.10
N PRO A 93 25.00 21.05 1.25
CA PRO A 93 24.03 21.74 2.11
C PRO A 93 24.06 23.26 1.98
N ARG A 94 25.22 23.86 1.67
CA ARG A 94 25.39 25.32 1.57
C ARG A 94 24.65 25.94 0.41
N SER A 95 24.25 25.15 -0.59
CA SER A 95 23.47 25.59 -1.75
C SER A 95 22.00 25.21 -1.68
N PHE A 96 21.58 24.37 -0.73
CA PHE A 96 20.21 23.90 -0.64
C PHE A 96 19.28 24.99 -0.09
N ASN A 97 18.50 25.59 -0.99
CA ASN A 97 17.61 26.70 -0.64
C ASN A 97 16.31 26.64 -1.49
N PRO A 98 15.36 25.76 -1.11
CA PRO A 98 14.11 25.57 -1.85
C PRO A 98 13.11 26.72 -1.64
N LYS A 99 13.37 27.89 -2.26
CA LYS A 99 12.61 29.13 -2.07
C LYS A 99 11.14 29.05 -2.47
N ASP A 100 10.79 28.13 -3.37
CA ASP A 100 9.45 27.97 -3.91
C ASP A 100 8.64 26.88 -3.18
N PHE A 101 9.14 26.39 -2.04
CA PHE A 101 8.46 25.38 -1.24
C PHE A 101 7.17 25.92 -0.65
N ASP A 102 6.05 25.36 -1.07
CA ASP A 102 4.71 25.63 -0.55
C ASP A 102 3.98 24.33 -0.21
N PRO A 103 4.09 23.83 1.02
CA PRO A 103 3.45 22.58 1.44
C PRO A 103 1.93 22.68 1.50
N ARG A 104 1.35 23.90 1.59
CA ARG A 104 -0.11 24.08 1.57
C ARG A 104 -0.67 23.80 0.19
N GLU A 105 0.02 24.25 -0.86
CA GLU A 105 -0.37 23.93 -2.24
C GLU A 105 -0.22 22.43 -2.51
N TRP A 106 0.85 21.81 -2.04
CA TRP A 106 1.01 20.35 -2.15
C TRP A 106 -0.14 19.60 -1.48
N ALA A 107 -0.48 19.97 -0.24
CA ALA A 107 -1.55 19.33 0.52
C ALA A 107 -2.92 19.53 -0.15
N ARG A 108 -3.20 20.75 -0.66
CA ARG A 108 -4.43 21.06 -1.37
C ARG A 108 -4.60 20.22 -2.64
N VAL A 109 -3.55 20.10 -3.46
CA VAL A 109 -3.59 19.28 -4.68
C VAL A 109 -3.73 17.80 -4.32
N ALA A 110 -3.02 17.34 -3.29
CA ALA A 110 -3.15 15.97 -2.78
C ALA A 110 -4.57 15.66 -2.31
N ARG A 111 -5.18 16.55 -1.55
CA ARG A 111 -6.56 16.40 -1.07
C ARG A 111 -7.56 16.26 -2.22
N LEU A 112 -7.44 17.10 -3.25
CA LEU A 112 -8.29 17.04 -4.45
C LEU A 112 -8.09 15.73 -5.21
N ALA A 113 -6.84 15.26 -5.34
CA ALA A 113 -6.50 14.01 -6.02
C ALA A 113 -6.95 12.74 -5.26
N GLY A 114 -7.44 12.89 -4.02
CA GLY A 114 -7.96 11.78 -3.24
C GLY A 114 -6.96 11.16 -2.27
N PHE A 115 -5.78 11.73 -2.10
CA PHE A 115 -4.82 11.26 -1.10
C PHE A 115 -5.36 11.45 0.31
N ARG A 116 -5.25 10.41 1.12
CA ARG A 116 -5.79 10.34 2.48
C ARG A 116 -4.70 10.30 3.54
N TYR A 117 -3.48 10.00 3.17
CA TYR A 117 -2.31 10.06 4.01
C TYR A 117 -1.09 10.47 3.20
N VAL A 118 -0.10 11.01 3.87
CA VAL A 118 1.21 11.37 3.31
C VAL A 118 2.29 10.62 4.07
N VAL A 119 3.32 10.18 3.36
CA VAL A 119 4.56 9.65 3.93
C VAL A 119 5.71 10.49 3.37
N PHE A 120 6.36 11.26 4.24
CA PHE A 120 7.47 12.15 3.84
C PHE A 120 8.81 11.57 4.27
N THR A 121 9.82 11.64 3.40
CA THR A 121 11.19 11.22 3.72
C THR A 121 11.83 12.20 4.70
N ALA A 122 11.53 12.04 5.99
CA ALA A 122 12.12 12.87 7.05
C ALA A 122 13.63 12.66 7.11
N LYS A 123 14.11 11.42 6.97
CA LYS A 123 15.53 11.07 6.78
C LYS A 123 15.63 9.89 5.81
N HIS A 124 16.40 10.07 4.72
CA HIS A 124 16.77 8.98 3.80
C HIS A 124 18.18 8.45 4.16
N HIS A 125 18.68 7.45 3.43
CA HIS A 125 19.93 6.74 3.70
C HIS A 125 21.17 7.65 3.81
N SER A 126 21.17 8.80 3.14
CA SER A 126 22.29 9.77 3.25
C SER A 126 22.53 10.29 4.68
N GLY A 127 21.50 10.18 5.55
CA GLY A 127 21.53 10.73 6.90
C GLY A 127 21.16 12.21 6.98
N PHE A 128 20.88 12.88 5.84
CA PHE A 128 20.41 14.27 5.87
C PHE A 128 18.99 14.33 6.43
N CYS A 129 18.84 15.08 7.52
CA CYS A 129 17.57 15.27 8.19
C CYS A 129 16.80 16.45 7.58
N MET A 130 15.63 16.18 6.99
CA MET A 130 14.72 17.20 6.46
C MET A 130 13.85 17.83 7.58
N PHE A 131 14.30 17.75 8.82
CA PHE A 131 13.63 18.23 10.03
C PHE A 131 14.64 18.84 11.02
N GLU A 132 14.13 19.62 11.96
CA GLU A 132 14.94 20.16 13.05
C GLU A 132 15.32 19.03 14.02
N THR A 133 16.61 18.79 14.19
CA THR A 133 17.15 17.78 15.09
C THR A 133 18.33 18.30 15.87
N ALA A 134 18.44 17.90 17.13
CA ALA A 134 19.60 18.17 17.98
C ALA A 134 20.70 17.11 17.84
N THR A 135 20.47 16.05 17.05
CA THR A 135 21.35 14.86 17.00
C THR A 135 22.50 15.00 16.00
N THR A 136 22.36 15.86 15.00
CA THR A 136 23.36 16.08 13.96
C THR A 136 23.23 17.46 13.34
N ASP A 137 24.36 18.05 12.92
CA ASP A 137 24.36 19.29 12.14
C ASP A 137 24.04 19.06 10.65
N PHE A 138 24.00 17.82 10.19
CA PHE A 138 23.65 17.45 8.81
C PHE A 138 22.13 17.44 8.63
N ASN A 139 21.52 18.63 8.71
CA ASN A 139 20.07 18.83 8.65
C ASN A 139 19.67 20.12 7.91
N ILE A 140 18.39 20.23 7.61
CA ILE A 140 17.80 21.34 6.83
C ILE A 140 17.96 22.71 7.51
N MET A 141 18.02 22.77 8.85
CA MET A 141 18.18 24.02 9.60
C MET A 141 19.55 24.66 9.40
N ASN A 142 20.56 23.84 9.06
CA ASN A 142 21.94 24.28 8.77
C ASN A 142 22.19 24.53 7.26
N THR A 143 21.13 24.80 6.50
CA THR A 143 21.19 25.23 5.10
C THR A 143 20.76 26.69 4.97
N PRO A 144 20.98 27.37 3.82
CA PRO A 144 20.44 28.71 3.58
C PRO A 144 18.92 28.80 3.66
N PHE A 145 18.20 27.68 3.55
CA PHE A 145 16.77 27.61 3.69
C PHE A 145 16.32 27.76 5.16
N ALA A 146 16.97 27.07 6.08
CA ALA A 146 16.79 27.18 7.53
C ALA A 146 15.31 27.15 8.00
N ARG A 147 14.50 26.25 7.41
CA ARG A 147 13.09 26.01 7.78
C ARG A 147 12.89 24.51 7.97
N ASP A 148 12.11 24.13 8.99
CA ASP A 148 11.75 22.73 9.26
C ASP A 148 10.69 22.25 8.27
N THR A 149 11.14 21.56 7.21
CA THR A 149 10.25 21.07 6.16
C THR A 149 9.30 19.99 6.65
N ALA A 150 9.73 19.12 7.56
CA ALA A 150 8.87 18.08 8.12
C ALA A 150 7.72 18.71 8.91
N LYS A 151 8.00 19.74 9.72
CA LYS A 151 6.96 20.45 10.45
C LYS A 151 5.96 21.11 9.53
N GLU A 152 6.43 21.83 8.53
CA GLU A 152 5.55 22.55 7.61
C GLU A 152 4.69 21.60 6.77
N ILE A 153 5.23 20.45 6.34
CA ILE A 153 4.48 19.38 5.68
C ILE A 153 3.43 18.79 6.62
N ALA A 154 3.83 18.41 7.84
CA ALA A 154 2.89 17.85 8.81
C ALA A 154 1.70 18.78 9.09
N ASP A 155 1.98 20.05 9.31
CA ASP A 155 0.97 21.05 9.60
C ASP A 155 0.03 21.29 8.40
N ALA A 156 0.59 21.40 7.17
CA ALA A 156 -0.18 21.63 5.96
C ALA A 156 -1.09 20.45 5.60
N PHE A 157 -0.57 19.23 5.64
CA PHE A 157 -1.34 18.03 5.31
C PHE A 157 -2.42 17.74 6.36
N ARG A 158 -2.11 17.93 7.64
CA ARG A 158 -3.09 17.79 8.72
C ARG A 158 -4.22 18.83 8.60
N ALA A 159 -3.93 20.05 8.18
CA ALA A 159 -4.95 21.08 7.93
C ALA A 159 -5.94 20.70 6.81
N GLU A 160 -5.51 19.89 5.84
CA GLU A 160 -6.36 19.33 4.78
C GLU A 160 -7.03 18.00 5.18
N GLY A 161 -6.88 17.54 6.44
CA GLY A 161 -7.47 16.29 6.93
C GLY A 161 -6.79 15.04 6.35
N ILE A 162 -5.53 15.17 5.94
CA ILE A 162 -4.69 14.08 5.44
C ILE A 162 -3.85 13.56 6.61
N ALA A 163 -3.86 12.26 6.85
CA ALA A 163 -3.06 11.62 7.89
C ALA A 163 -1.56 11.78 7.61
N VAL A 164 -0.78 12.01 8.66
CA VAL A 164 0.66 12.31 8.54
C VAL A 164 1.49 11.10 8.89
N GLY A 165 2.46 10.80 8.03
CA GLY A 165 3.42 9.73 8.23
C GLY A 165 4.85 10.13 7.85
N TRP A 166 5.81 9.43 8.44
CA TRP A 166 7.21 9.56 8.15
C TRP A 166 7.76 8.32 7.45
N TYR A 167 8.56 8.54 6.41
CA TYR A 167 9.56 7.58 5.98
C TYR A 167 10.82 7.84 6.79
N PHE A 168 11.36 6.79 7.38
CA PHE A 168 12.59 6.85 8.15
C PHE A 168 13.52 5.70 7.75
N SER A 169 14.71 6.05 7.28
CA SER A 169 15.78 5.07 7.03
C SER A 169 16.52 4.71 8.30
N PRO A 170 16.67 3.42 8.63
CA PRO A 170 17.58 2.97 9.69
C PRO A 170 19.05 3.10 9.30
N ASP A 171 19.34 3.24 7.99
CA ASP A 171 20.68 3.52 7.48
C ASP A 171 21.00 5.00 7.67
N ASP A 172 22.30 5.33 7.89
CA ASP A 172 22.80 6.70 7.95
C ASP A 172 24.24 6.74 7.41
N PHE A 173 24.36 7.06 6.12
CA PHE A 173 25.67 7.07 5.44
C PHE A 173 26.59 8.18 5.97
N HIS A 174 26.04 9.32 6.37
CA HIS A 174 26.82 10.39 6.99
C HIS A 174 27.39 9.94 8.32
N PHE A 175 26.60 9.30 9.19
CA PHE A 175 27.07 8.78 10.46
C PHE A 175 28.18 7.73 10.28
N LEU A 176 27.99 6.76 9.37
CA LEU A 176 28.98 5.73 9.07
C LEU A 176 30.29 6.35 8.56
N TYR A 177 30.18 7.31 7.64
CA TYR A 177 31.34 8.06 7.13
C TYR A 177 32.08 8.77 8.26
N ARG A 178 31.38 9.52 9.11
CA ARG A 178 31.99 10.26 10.25
C ARG A 178 32.60 9.33 11.31
N GLN A 179 32.04 8.13 11.46
CA GLN A 179 32.57 7.11 12.37
C GLN A 179 33.81 6.39 11.80
N GLY A 180 34.09 6.54 10.51
CA GLY A 180 35.13 5.80 9.80
C GLY A 180 34.74 4.34 9.52
N THR A 181 33.44 4.04 9.56
CA THR A 181 32.89 2.73 9.21
C THR A 181 32.57 2.68 7.70
N LEU A 182 32.57 1.49 7.12
CA LEU A 182 32.24 1.30 5.71
C LEU A 182 30.82 1.79 5.41
N VAL A 183 30.68 2.70 4.45
CA VAL A 183 29.38 3.22 4.01
C VAL A 183 28.69 2.17 3.14
N SER A 184 27.70 1.50 3.70
CA SER A 184 26.99 0.39 3.06
C SER A 184 25.64 0.14 3.73
N ARG A 185 24.71 -0.48 3.00
CA ARG A 185 23.45 -1.01 3.53
C ARG A 185 23.55 -2.50 3.92
N LEU A 186 24.56 -3.22 3.47
CA LEU A 186 24.60 -4.70 3.54
C LEU A 186 25.69 -5.23 4.49
N HIS A 187 26.70 -4.44 4.82
CA HIS A 187 27.74 -4.86 5.75
C HIS A 187 27.22 -4.88 7.19
N ALA A 188 27.56 -5.94 7.91
CA ALA A 188 27.02 -6.19 9.26
C ALA A 188 27.24 -5.03 10.23
N GLU A 189 28.44 -4.41 10.20
CA GLU A 189 28.78 -3.25 11.04
C GLU A 189 28.06 -1.95 10.70
N ALA A 190 27.43 -1.88 9.53
CA ALA A 190 26.61 -0.74 9.10
C ALA A 190 25.13 -0.87 9.54
N LEU A 191 24.74 -1.98 10.14
CA LEU A 191 23.37 -2.22 10.56
C LEU A 191 23.13 -1.82 12.02
N PRO A 192 22.01 -1.16 12.36
CA PRO A 192 21.71 -0.71 13.72
C PRO A 192 21.88 -1.77 14.82
N PRO A 193 21.45 -3.03 14.68
CA PRO A 193 21.63 -4.05 15.70
C PRO A 193 23.11 -4.34 16.04
N ASN A 194 24.01 -4.11 15.10
CA ASN A 194 25.44 -4.36 15.25
C ASN A 194 26.26 -3.08 15.46
N ASN A 195 25.62 -1.91 15.40
CA ASN A 195 26.24 -0.60 15.59
C ASN A 195 25.44 0.19 16.66
N PRO A 196 25.79 0.06 17.94
CA PRO A 196 25.07 0.72 19.04
C PRO A 196 25.00 2.24 18.91
N GLY A 197 26.02 2.88 18.31
CA GLY A 197 26.02 4.32 18.05
C GLY A 197 24.96 4.72 17.02
N LEU A 198 24.84 3.96 15.93
CA LEU A 198 23.83 4.18 14.90
C LEU A 198 22.42 3.91 15.46
N LEU A 199 22.25 2.85 16.25
CA LEU A 199 20.96 2.57 16.89
C LEU A 199 20.56 3.70 17.84
N ALA A 200 21.48 4.19 18.68
CA ALA A 200 21.21 5.29 19.58
C ALA A 200 20.82 6.59 18.84
N LEU A 201 21.51 6.89 17.74
CA LEU A 201 21.18 8.02 16.85
C LEU A 201 19.75 7.88 16.29
N ASN A 202 19.42 6.71 15.71
CA ASN A 202 18.11 6.46 15.13
C ASN A 202 16.99 6.60 16.18
N LEU A 203 17.16 6.03 17.37
CA LEU A 203 16.18 6.13 18.46
C LEU A 203 15.99 7.58 18.93
N ALA A 204 17.07 8.39 18.98
CA ALA A 204 16.99 9.80 19.35
C ALA A 204 16.20 10.61 18.30
N GLN A 205 16.54 10.45 17.02
CA GLN A 205 15.87 11.11 15.90
C GLN A 205 14.39 10.72 15.78
N GLU A 206 14.10 9.44 15.92
CA GLU A 206 12.75 8.93 15.90
C GLU A 206 11.91 9.51 17.05
N ARG A 207 12.48 9.61 18.26
CA ARG A 207 11.82 10.25 19.40
C ARG A 207 11.46 11.70 19.09
N GLU A 208 12.37 12.48 18.50
CA GLU A 208 12.09 13.85 18.07
C GLU A 208 10.93 13.88 17.07
N LEU A 209 10.94 13.03 16.04
CA LEU A 209 9.89 12.94 15.02
C LEU A 209 8.53 12.53 15.59
N MET A 210 8.52 11.67 16.60
CA MET A 210 7.28 11.19 17.23
C MET A 210 6.71 12.13 18.29
N THR A 211 7.51 13.06 18.83
CA THR A 211 7.08 13.93 19.94
C THR A 211 6.93 15.40 19.57
N ASN A 212 7.65 15.91 18.56
CA ASN A 212 7.71 17.35 18.27
C ASN A 212 6.75 17.79 17.14
N TYR A 213 6.13 16.85 16.42
CA TYR A 213 5.36 17.12 15.20
C TYR A 213 3.85 16.83 15.33
N GLY A 214 3.37 16.68 16.59
CA GLY A 214 1.98 16.32 16.88
C GLY A 214 1.71 14.84 16.56
N ARG A 215 0.45 14.51 16.27
CA ARG A 215 0.06 13.13 15.99
C ARG A 215 0.69 12.65 14.67
N ILE A 216 1.39 11.53 14.75
CA ILE A 216 1.94 10.80 13.61
C ILE A 216 1.16 9.50 13.47
N ASP A 217 0.50 9.35 12.34
CA ASP A 217 -0.43 8.23 12.09
C ASP A 217 0.26 7.01 11.50
N ILE A 218 1.36 7.22 10.74
CA ILE A 218 2.03 6.17 9.96
C ILE A 218 3.54 6.34 10.06
N VAL A 219 4.26 5.22 10.16
CA VAL A 219 5.71 5.18 9.95
C VAL A 219 6.05 4.09 8.94
N PHE A 220 6.82 4.47 7.94
CA PHE A 220 7.37 3.60 6.91
C PHE A 220 8.88 3.49 7.13
N PHE A 221 9.36 2.34 7.58
CA PHE A 221 10.78 2.05 7.63
C PHE A 221 11.31 1.56 6.28
N ASP A 222 12.59 1.78 6.03
CA ASP A 222 13.23 1.20 4.84
C ASP A 222 14.52 0.45 5.21
N PRO A 223 14.41 -0.63 6.00
CA PRO A 223 15.55 -1.47 6.31
C PRO A 223 16.07 -2.19 5.06
N PRO A 224 17.38 -2.41 4.95
CA PRO A 224 17.95 -3.19 3.87
C PRO A 224 17.47 -4.65 3.92
N THR A 225 17.45 -5.30 2.77
CA THR A 225 17.35 -6.77 2.71
C THR A 225 18.75 -7.34 2.90
N ASN A 226 18.98 -7.97 4.04
CA ASN A 226 20.26 -8.59 4.36
C ASN A 226 20.08 -10.10 4.56
N ALA A 227 20.92 -10.92 3.93
CA ALA A 227 20.84 -12.38 4.07
C ALA A 227 21.15 -12.88 5.49
N ALA A 228 21.84 -12.08 6.32
CA ALA A 228 22.18 -12.42 7.70
C ALA A 228 21.18 -11.94 8.75
N LEU A 229 20.34 -10.93 8.41
CA LEU A 229 19.36 -10.35 9.33
C LEU A 229 18.05 -10.07 8.59
N GLU A 230 16.95 -10.51 9.17
CA GLU A 230 15.61 -10.15 8.68
C GLU A 230 15.32 -8.66 8.90
N ARG A 231 14.49 -8.07 8.05
CA ARG A 231 14.09 -6.65 8.13
C ARG A 231 13.53 -6.30 9.50
N ASP A 232 12.73 -7.17 10.07
CA ASP A 232 12.14 -7.00 11.39
C ASP A 232 13.19 -6.82 12.49
N THR A 233 14.23 -7.63 12.47
CA THR A 233 15.36 -7.54 13.44
C THR A 233 16.06 -6.20 13.35
N ILE A 234 16.22 -5.64 12.13
CA ILE A 234 16.94 -4.36 11.93
C ILE A 234 16.18 -3.20 12.57
N VAL A 235 14.86 -3.21 12.56
CA VAL A 235 14.01 -2.12 13.06
C VAL A 235 13.30 -2.42 14.37
N HIS A 236 13.59 -3.55 15.01
CA HIS A 236 12.87 -4.03 16.18
C HIS A 236 12.77 -3.00 17.32
N GLU A 237 13.91 -2.45 17.75
CA GLU A 237 13.95 -1.47 18.85
C GLU A 237 13.25 -0.16 18.50
N MET A 238 13.35 0.25 17.23
CA MET A 238 12.67 1.44 16.72
C MET A 238 11.14 1.25 16.72
N LYS A 239 10.65 0.13 16.24
CA LYS A 239 9.21 -0.19 16.30
C LYS A 239 8.70 -0.17 17.74
N ARG A 240 9.42 -0.79 18.65
CA ARG A 240 9.07 -0.82 20.07
C ARG A 240 8.95 0.59 20.64
N GLN A 241 9.92 1.47 20.37
CA GLN A 241 9.90 2.86 20.84
C GLN A 241 8.71 3.64 20.28
N ILE A 242 8.38 3.47 18.98
CA ILE A 242 7.21 4.14 18.38
C ILE A 242 5.94 3.77 19.12
N TRP A 243 5.68 2.49 19.35
CA TRP A 243 4.46 2.06 20.01
C TRP A 243 4.44 2.37 21.52
N GLU A 244 5.60 2.53 22.16
CA GLU A 244 5.67 3.07 23.52
C GLU A 244 5.26 4.56 23.57
N ILE A 245 5.62 5.34 22.56
CA ILE A 245 5.26 6.77 22.46
C ILE A 245 3.82 6.94 21.95
N SER A 246 3.46 6.21 20.91
CA SER A 246 2.18 6.32 20.21
C SER A 246 1.66 4.94 19.77
N PRO A 247 0.91 4.24 20.63
CA PRO A 247 0.39 2.89 20.34
C PRO A 247 -0.54 2.85 19.12
N GLU A 248 -1.11 3.98 18.71
CA GLU A 248 -2.02 4.09 17.57
C GLU A 248 -1.32 4.27 16.22
N THR A 249 -0.01 4.49 16.20
CA THR A 249 0.75 4.65 14.95
C THR A 249 0.82 3.33 14.20
N VAL A 250 0.47 3.35 12.92
CA VAL A 250 0.58 2.20 12.02
C VAL A 250 2.00 2.18 11.44
N ILE A 251 2.71 1.08 11.67
CA ILE A 251 3.98 0.83 10.99
C ILE A 251 3.68 0.01 9.75
N THR A 252 4.06 0.53 8.58
CA THR A 252 3.80 -0.14 7.30
C THR A 252 4.98 -1.06 6.93
N ARG A 253 6.03 -0.59 6.25
CA ARG A 253 7.18 -1.46 5.96
C ARG A 253 7.89 -1.87 7.27
N GLY A 254 7.98 -3.17 7.49
CA GLY A 254 8.45 -3.78 8.73
C GLY A 254 7.36 -4.53 9.51
N GLU A 255 6.07 -4.26 9.22
CA GLU A 255 4.91 -4.94 9.81
C GLU A 255 3.85 -5.34 8.78
N ILE A 256 3.70 -4.57 7.72
CA ILE A 256 2.73 -4.78 6.64
C ILE A 256 3.50 -5.06 5.35
N GLU A 257 2.99 -5.95 4.52
CA GLU A 257 3.58 -6.22 3.20
C GLU A 257 3.54 -4.95 2.33
N THR A 258 4.70 -4.59 1.77
CA THR A 258 4.84 -3.37 0.95
C THR A 258 5.50 -3.69 -0.40
N PRO A 259 4.77 -4.30 -1.34
CA PRO A 259 5.26 -4.51 -2.70
C PRO A 259 5.76 -3.20 -3.33
N GLU A 260 6.94 -3.26 -3.95
CA GLU A 260 7.61 -2.08 -4.49
C GLU A 260 7.71 -2.16 -6.01
N GLN A 261 7.20 -1.12 -6.70
CA GLN A 261 7.17 -0.97 -8.16
C GLN A 261 6.32 -2.03 -8.91
N TYR A 262 5.48 -2.77 -8.21
CA TYR A 262 4.52 -3.69 -8.81
C TYR A 262 3.28 -3.87 -7.95
N THR A 263 2.18 -4.29 -8.57
CA THR A 263 0.98 -4.76 -7.88
C THR A 263 0.97 -6.29 -7.86
N PRO A 264 0.75 -6.94 -6.70
CA PRO A 264 0.67 -8.41 -6.63
C PRO A 264 -0.33 -9.00 -7.63
N GLY A 265 0.00 -10.17 -8.19
CA GLY A 265 -0.86 -10.85 -9.18
C GLY A 265 -2.25 -11.21 -8.64
N VAL A 266 -2.33 -11.55 -7.35
CA VAL A 266 -3.57 -11.85 -6.61
C VAL A 266 -3.58 -11.07 -5.29
N PRO A 267 -4.75 -10.96 -4.61
CA PRO A 267 -4.82 -10.37 -3.27
C PRO A 267 -3.81 -10.99 -2.30
N LEU A 268 -3.19 -10.16 -1.46
CA LEU A 268 -2.40 -10.63 -0.33
C LEU A 268 -3.29 -10.79 0.90
N GLU A 269 -2.88 -11.64 1.83
CA GLU A 269 -3.53 -11.72 3.13
C GLU A 269 -3.32 -10.45 3.95
N GLY A 270 -4.35 -10.04 4.69
CA GLY A 270 -4.29 -8.90 5.58
C GLY A 270 -4.23 -7.54 4.87
N ALA A 271 -3.64 -6.57 5.54
CA ALA A 271 -3.36 -5.25 5.00
C ALA A 271 -2.04 -5.26 4.21
N TRP A 272 -1.99 -4.54 3.12
CA TRP A 272 -0.77 -4.34 2.35
C TRP A 272 -0.78 -2.99 1.63
N GLU A 273 0.41 -2.50 1.27
CA GLU A 273 0.61 -1.19 0.65
C GLU A 273 1.55 -1.31 -0.54
N GLY A 274 1.02 -1.22 -1.75
CA GLY A 274 1.85 -1.16 -2.96
C GLY A 274 2.41 0.23 -3.16
N ASN A 275 3.75 0.36 -3.23
CA ASN A 275 4.38 1.64 -3.47
C ASN A 275 5.03 1.73 -4.86
N MET A 276 4.81 2.85 -5.54
CA MET A 276 5.19 3.03 -6.94
C MET A 276 5.61 4.46 -7.22
N THR A 277 6.65 4.63 -8.03
CA THR A 277 7.05 5.94 -8.52
C THR A 277 6.14 6.42 -9.64
N MET A 278 5.89 7.72 -9.68
CA MET A 278 5.21 8.36 -10.82
C MET A 278 6.10 8.38 -12.07
N GLY A 279 7.38 8.62 -11.89
CA GLY A 279 8.42 8.54 -12.91
C GLY A 279 9.31 7.29 -12.77
N THR A 280 10.59 7.41 -13.15
CA THR A 280 11.58 6.34 -13.13
C THR A 280 12.47 6.35 -11.87
N GLN A 281 12.40 7.40 -11.05
CA GLN A 281 13.16 7.57 -9.83
C GLN A 281 12.25 7.96 -8.66
N TRP A 282 12.73 7.71 -7.44
CA TRP A 282 12.03 8.10 -6.22
C TRP A 282 12.04 9.61 -6.05
N GLN A 283 13.21 10.26 -6.12
CA GLN A 283 13.28 11.72 -6.10
C GLN A 283 13.30 12.33 -7.50
N TYR A 284 13.29 13.66 -7.54
CA TYR A 284 13.33 14.44 -8.79
C TYR A 284 14.50 14.04 -9.69
N ARG A 285 14.17 13.84 -10.96
CA ARG A 285 15.13 13.64 -12.03
C ARG A 285 14.91 14.68 -13.11
N GLY A 286 15.90 15.55 -13.33
CA GLY A 286 15.78 16.67 -14.24
C GLY A 286 15.96 16.31 -15.72
N THR A 287 16.49 15.12 -16.02
CA THR A 287 16.79 14.68 -17.40
C THR A 287 16.46 13.20 -17.59
N ASN A 288 16.06 12.84 -18.82
CA ASN A 288 15.72 11.45 -19.19
C ASN A 288 14.65 10.82 -18.29
N GLU A 289 13.73 11.64 -17.77
CA GLU A 289 12.61 11.14 -16.99
C GLU A 289 11.48 10.66 -17.91
N HIS A 290 10.81 9.60 -17.46
CA HIS A 290 9.65 9.04 -18.13
C HIS A 290 8.51 8.85 -17.14
N TYR A 291 7.52 9.72 -17.21
CA TYR A 291 6.36 9.66 -16.31
C TYR A 291 5.27 8.76 -16.85
N LYS A 292 4.72 7.93 -15.97
CA LYS A 292 3.50 7.17 -16.24
C LYS A 292 2.35 8.12 -16.59
N SER A 293 1.48 7.71 -17.48
CA SER A 293 0.27 8.46 -17.81
C SER A 293 -0.74 8.44 -16.64
N GLY A 294 -1.66 9.39 -16.59
CA GLY A 294 -2.74 9.39 -15.61
C GLY A 294 -3.58 8.10 -15.67
N ARG A 295 -3.81 7.56 -16.88
CA ARG A 295 -4.50 6.28 -17.06
C ARG A 295 -3.77 5.11 -16.39
N GLU A 296 -2.45 5.03 -16.53
CA GLU A 296 -1.64 3.98 -15.88
C GLU A 296 -1.69 4.10 -14.36
N LEU A 297 -1.57 5.33 -13.84
CA LEU A 297 -1.59 5.57 -12.39
C LEU A 297 -2.98 5.29 -11.78
N ILE A 298 -4.06 5.74 -12.42
CA ILE A 298 -5.42 5.45 -12.00
C ILE A 298 -5.71 3.95 -12.12
N GLY A 299 -5.25 3.30 -13.18
CA GLY A 299 -5.36 1.85 -13.36
C GLY A 299 -4.67 1.08 -12.25
N ALA A 300 -3.42 1.42 -11.91
CA ALA A 300 -2.68 0.81 -10.81
C ALA A 300 -3.36 1.02 -9.45
N TRP A 301 -3.91 2.22 -9.21
CA TRP A 301 -4.69 2.49 -8.01
C TRP A 301 -5.94 1.60 -7.92
N ILE A 302 -6.74 1.53 -9.00
CA ILE A 302 -7.94 0.69 -9.08
C ILE A 302 -7.58 -0.78 -8.84
N GLU A 303 -6.57 -1.30 -9.52
CA GLU A 303 -6.09 -2.67 -9.37
C GLU A 303 -5.68 -2.98 -7.94
N THR A 304 -4.91 -2.08 -7.33
CA THR A 304 -4.48 -2.20 -5.93
C THR A 304 -5.70 -2.25 -4.99
N ARG A 305 -6.70 -1.37 -5.18
CA ARG A 305 -7.93 -1.37 -4.37
C ARG A 305 -8.78 -2.62 -4.58
N ALA A 306 -8.94 -3.08 -5.82
CA ALA A 306 -9.66 -4.30 -6.14
C ALA A 306 -9.04 -5.54 -5.49
N LYS A 307 -7.73 -5.53 -5.25
CA LYS A 307 -6.98 -6.57 -4.55
C LYS A 307 -6.84 -6.34 -3.04
N GLY A 308 -7.44 -5.28 -2.49
CA GLY A 308 -7.53 -5.02 -1.05
C GLY A 308 -6.37 -4.23 -0.43
N GLY A 309 -5.43 -3.75 -1.25
CA GLY A 309 -4.29 -2.94 -0.80
C GLY A 309 -4.52 -1.45 -0.80
N ASN A 310 -3.62 -0.71 -0.19
CA ASN A 310 -3.45 0.72 -0.34
C ASN A 310 -2.41 1.02 -1.42
N PHE A 311 -2.61 2.11 -2.17
CA PHE A 311 -1.69 2.57 -3.20
C PHE A 311 -0.92 3.79 -2.70
N LEU A 312 0.39 3.64 -2.48
CA LEU A 312 1.29 4.72 -2.07
C LEU A 312 2.04 5.23 -3.29
N LEU A 313 1.58 6.35 -3.86
CA LEU A 313 2.13 6.93 -5.08
C LEU A 313 3.18 7.98 -4.76
N ASN A 314 4.38 7.82 -5.31
CA ASN A 314 5.51 8.69 -5.04
C ASN A 314 5.60 9.87 -5.99
N ILE A 315 5.93 11.03 -5.41
CA ILE A 315 6.39 12.24 -6.09
C ILE A 315 7.80 12.61 -5.64
N GLY A 316 8.54 13.31 -6.51
CA GLY A 316 9.86 13.88 -6.21
C GLY A 316 9.88 15.37 -6.50
N PRO A 317 9.76 16.24 -5.49
CA PRO A 317 9.86 17.69 -5.68
C PRO A 317 11.22 18.12 -6.24
N MET A 318 11.21 19.20 -7.02
CA MET A 318 12.43 19.85 -7.54
C MET A 318 13.28 20.46 -6.42
N PRO A 319 14.55 20.73 -6.66
CA PRO A 319 15.42 21.42 -5.70
C PRO A 319 14.90 22.79 -5.26
N SER A 320 14.08 23.45 -6.09
CA SER A 320 13.43 24.72 -5.75
C SER A 320 12.29 24.59 -4.73
N GLY A 321 11.80 23.37 -4.50
CA GLY A 321 10.61 23.12 -3.70
C GLY A 321 9.31 23.08 -4.49
N ARG A 322 9.33 23.23 -5.81
CA ARG A 322 8.15 23.04 -6.67
C ARG A 322 7.94 21.57 -7.03
N LEU A 323 6.69 21.20 -7.29
CA LEU A 323 6.42 19.94 -7.98
C LEU A 323 6.80 20.06 -9.47
N PRO A 324 7.37 19.00 -10.07
CA PRO A 324 7.49 18.92 -11.52
C PRO A 324 6.13 19.07 -12.20
N VAL A 325 6.08 19.80 -13.30
CA VAL A 325 4.83 20.12 -14.03
C VAL A 325 4.07 18.83 -14.41
N GLU A 326 4.80 17.80 -14.82
CA GLU A 326 4.22 16.51 -15.20
C GLU A 326 3.60 15.79 -14.01
N GLN A 327 4.24 15.80 -12.84
CA GLN A 327 3.70 15.18 -11.64
C GLN A 327 2.44 15.91 -11.16
N GLU A 328 2.46 17.25 -11.15
CA GLU A 328 1.28 18.04 -10.81
C GLU A 328 0.14 17.79 -11.81
N ALA A 329 0.42 17.73 -13.12
CA ALA A 329 -0.58 17.42 -14.12
C ALA A 329 -1.24 16.05 -13.91
N ARG A 330 -0.46 15.01 -13.52
CA ARG A 330 -1.00 13.69 -13.18
C ARG A 330 -1.89 13.73 -11.93
N MET A 331 -1.46 14.45 -10.88
CA MET A 331 -2.29 14.63 -9.69
C MET A 331 -3.61 15.35 -10.00
N ARG A 332 -3.61 16.35 -10.89
CA ARG A 332 -4.82 17.04 -11.33
C ARG A 332 -5.74 16.16 -12.17
N GLU A 333 -5.20 15.27 -13.01
CA GLU A 333 -5.99 14.27 -13.73
C GLU A 333 -6.63 13.27 -12.76
N MET A 334 -5.87 12.79 -11.76
CA MET A 334 -6.41 11.96 -10.69
C MET A 334 -7.50 12.69 -9.89
N ALA A 335 -7.33 14.00 -9.63
CA ALA A 335 -8.32 14.80 -8.92
C ALA A 335 -9.66 14.87 -9.67
N LEU A 336 -9.62 15.09 -10.97
CA LEU A 336 -10.83 15.11 -11.79
C LEU A 336 -11.53 13.74 -11.81
N TRP A 337 -10.77 12.65 -11.92
CA TRP A 337 -11.33 11.30 -11.87
C TRP A 337 -11.89 10.96 -10.47
N HIS A 338 -11.16 11.30 -9.42
CA HIS A 338 -11.56 11.07 -8.03
C HIS A 338 -12.83 11.84 -7.65
N MET A 339 -12.97 13.08 -8.11
CA MET A 339 -14.17 13.89 -7.84
C MET A 339 -15.46 13.15 -8.24
N VAL A 340 -15.40 12.33 -9.27
CA VAL A 340 -16.55 11.55 -9.76
C VAL A 340 -16.67 10.20 -9.06
N ASN A 341 -15.53 9.56 -8.74
CA ASN A 341 -15.48 8.14 -8.42
C ASN A 341 -14.99 7.83 -6.99
N ALA A 342 -14.95 8.82 -6.09
CA ALA A 342 -14.38 8.70 -4.74
C ALA A 342 -14.94 7.51 -3.94
N GLU A 343 -16.26 7.25 -4.02
CA GLU A 343 -16.91 6.17 -3.27
C GLU A 343 -16.45 4.77 -3.71
N ALA A 344 -15.95 4.63 -4.94
CA ALA A 344 -15.54 3.34 -5.50
C ALA A 344 -14.11 2.90 -5.10
N VAL A 345 -13.31 3.80 -4.53
CA VAL A 345 -11.89 3.55 -4.18
C VAL A 345 -11.54 3.85 -2.72
N GLY A 346 -12.43 4.48 -1.97
CA GLY A 346 -12.25 4.80 -0.55
C GLY A 346 -12.35 3.56 0.35
N ALA A 347 -13.24 3.55 1.30
CA ALA A 347 -13.50 2.42 2.20
C ALA A 347 -14.16 1.25 1.45
N VAL A 348 -13.37 0.56 0.63
CA VAL A 348 -13.79 -0.60 -0.16
C VAL A 348 -12.97 -1.84 0.19
N ARG A 349 -13.49 -2.99 -0.23
CA ARG A 349 -12.86 -4.31 -0.09
C ARG A 349 -12.91 -5.04 -1.44
N PRO A 350 -12.12 -6.10 -1.63
CA PRO A 350 -12.25 -6.97 -2.80
C PRO A 350 -13.68 -7.51 -2.94
N TRP A 351 -14.15 -7.62 -4.17
CA TRP A 351 -15.33 -8.42 -4.50
C TRP A 351 -14.95 -9.92 -4.45
N VAL A 352 -15.90 -10.82 -4.69
CA VAL A 352 -15.64 -12.28 -4.72
C VAL A 352 -14.59 -12.67 -5.75
N ILE A 353 -14.39 -11.86 -6.78
CA ILE A 353 -13.24 -11.89 -7.69
C ILE A 353 -12.76 -10.44 -7.92
N THR A 354 -11.48 -10.28 -8.21
CA THR A 354 -10.89 -8.94 -8.38
C THR A 354 -11.28 -8.27 -9.69
N ASN A 355 -11.49 -9.07 -10.73
CA ASN A 355 -11.78 -8.56 -12.07
C ASN A 355 -12.44 -9.59 -12.99
N GLU A 356 -13.15 -9.11 -14.00
CA GLU A 356 -13.65 -9.87 -15.14
C GLU A 356 -13.05 -9.32 -16.44
N GLY A 357 -12.03 -9.99 -16.95
CA GLY A 357 -11.21 -9.44 -18.04
C GLY A 357 -10.51 -8.17 -17.59
N ASP A 358 -10.76 -7.06 -18.26
CA ASP A 358 -10.22 -5.74 -17.96
C ASP A 358 -11.16 -4.84 -17.10
N ILE A 359 -12.26 -5.39 -16.60
CA ILE A 359 -13.17 -4.72 -15.66
C ILE A 359 -12.79 -5.10 -14.24
N TRP A 360 -12.23 -4.18 -13.48
CA TRP A 360 -11.93 -4.35 -12.07
C TRP A 360 -13.18 -4.19 -11.21
N LEU A 361 -13.20 -4.83 -10.04
CA LEU A 361 -14.35 -4.85 -9.15
C LEU A 361 -13.92 -4.53 -7.70
N THR A 362 -14.64 -3.63 -7.05
CA THR A 362 -14.56 -3.41 -5.60
C THR A 362 -15.93 -3.51 -4.97
N LYS A 363 -15.99 -3.76 -3.67
CA LYS A 363 -17.22 -3.75 -2.87
C LYS A 363 -17.11 -2.67 -1.79
N ALA A 364 -18.17 -1.89 -1.56
CA ALA A 364 -18.26 -1.01 -0.40
C ALA A 364 -18.09 -1.84 0.89
N LYS A 365 -17.32 -1.32 1.87
CA LYS A 365 -17.05 -2.03 3.13
C LYS A 365 -18.33 -2.41 3.87
N ASP A 366 -19.23 -1.45 4.03
CA ASP A 366 -20.40 -1.54 4.92
C ASP A 366 -21.73 -1.59 4.15
N ALA A 367 -21.72 -1.91 2.85
CA ALA A 367 -22.92 -1.99 2.03
C ALA A 367 -22.84 -3.05 0.94
N ASP A 368 -23.98 -3.56 0.50
CA ASP A 368 -24.09 -4.48 -0.63
C ASP A 368 -24.03 -3.70 -1.96
N THR A 369 -22.96 -2.96 -2.14
CA THR A 369 -22.70 -2.15 -3.33
C THR A 369 -21.39 -2.58 -3.96
N VAL A 370 -21.45 -2.98 -5.22
CA VAL A 370 -20.29 -3.32 -6.05
C VAL A 370 -20.03 -2.19 -7.03
N TYR A 371 -18.76 -1.89 -7.24
CA TYR A 371 -18.30 -0.93 -8.24
C TYR A 371 -17.55 -1.67 -9.33
N ALA A 372 -17.97 -1.49 -10.58
CA ALA A 372 -17.31 -2.06 -11.75
C ALA A 372 -16.60 -0.94 -12.54
N PHE A 373 -15.29 -1.04 -12.67
CA PHE A 373 -14.45 -0.07 -13.37
C PHE A 373 -14.30 -0.49 -14.83
N VAL A 374 -15.14 0.08 -15.68
CA VAL A 374 -15.20 -0.23 -17.11
C VAL A 374 -14.18 0.62 -17.87
N PRO A 375 -13.28 0.03 -18.69
CA PRO A 375 -12.34 0.80 -19.51
C PRO A 375 -13.03 1.88 -20.33
N GLY A 376 -12.50 3.12 -20.21
CA GLY A 376 -13.10 4.30 -20.84
C GLY A 376 -12.55 4.66 -22.22
N ALA A 377 -11.36 4.12 -22.57
CA ALA A 377 -10.66 4.54 -23.79
C ALA A 377 -11.43 4.29 -25.10
N ASP A 378 -12.19 3.21 -25.15
CA ASP A 378 -13.04 2.81 -26.29
C ASP A 378 -14.53 3.15 -26.11
N TRP A 379 -14.86 3.90 -25.05
CA TRP A 379 -16.23 4.31 -24.73
C TRP A 379 -16.41 5.83 -24.94
N GLY A 380 -16.72 6.21 -26.16
CA GLY A 380 -16.89 7.61 -26.54
C GLY A 380 -18.07 8.30 -25.86
N TRP A 381 -17.95 9.61 -25.65
CA TRP A 381 -19.06 10.43 -25.14
C TRP A 381 -20.28 10.33 -26.04
N GLY A 382 -21.46 10.21 -25.46
CA GLY A 382 -22.74 10.12 -26.16
C GLY A 382 -23.04 8.72 -26.75
N THR A 383 -22.17 7.74 -26.52
CA THR A 383 -22.38 6.36 -26.97
C THR A 383 -22.83 5.45 -25.84
N GLN A 384 -23.57 4.40 -26.20
CA GLN A 384 -23.98 3.34 -25.29
C GLN A 384 -22.98 2.18 -25.32
N LYS A 385 -22.66 1.61 -24.16
CA LYS A 385 -21.85 0.40 -24.01
C LYS A 385 -22.65 -0.66 -23.26
N THR A 386 -22.51 -1.91 -23.70
CA THR A 386 -23.06 -3.07 -23.00
C THR A 386 -21.95 -3.79 -22.24
N VAL A 387 -22.20 -4.07 -20.97
CA VAL A 387 -21.31 -4.82 -20.06
C VAL A 387 -22.08 -6.01 -19.51
N VAL A 388 -21.44 -7.18 -19.39
CA VAL A 388 -21.98 -8.36 -18.72
C VAL A 388 -21.07 -8.76 -17.59
N LEU A 389 -21.57 -8.71 -16.36
CA LEU A 389 -20.85 -9.09 -15.16
C LEU A 389 -21.33 -10.46 -14.68
N LYS A 390 -20.45 -11.45 -14.77
CA LYS A 390 -20.78 -12.86 -14.46
C LYS A 390 -20.71 -13.17 -12.97
N SER A 391 -19.90 -12.40 -12.22
CA SER A 391 -19.74 -12.53 -10.78
C SER A 391 -20.77 -11.76 -9.97
N VAL A 392 -21.66 -11.01 -10.64
CA VAL A 392 -22.68 -10.19 -10.00
C VAL A 392 -24.07 -10.70 -10.37
N THR A 393 -24.91 -10.90 -9.38
CA THR A 393 -26.33 -11.22 -9.53
C THR A 393 -27.17 -10.08 -8.94
N ALA A 394 -28.25 -9.72 -9.62
CA ALA A 394 -29.20 -8.74 -9.14
C ALA A 394 -30.11 -9.35 -8.05
N GLY A 395 -30.27 -8.64 -6.93
CA GLY A 395 -31.31 -8.88 -5.93
C GLY A 395 -32.58 -8.07 -6.24
N GLU A 396 -33.59 -8.20 -5.40
CA GLU A 396 -34.87 -7.49 -5.56
C GLU A 396 -34.74 -5.96 -5.49
N SER A 397 -33.77 -5.46 -4.70
CA SER A 397 -33.53 -4.03 -4.49
C SER A 397 -32.40 -3.47 -5.38
N THR A 398 -31.92 -4.24 -6.35
CA THR A 398 -30.76 -3.81 -7.16
C THR A 398 -31.07 -2.56 -7.94
N THR A 399 -30.13 -1.61 -7.87
CA THR A 399 -30.10 -0.43 -8.73
C THR A 399 -28.72 -0.29 -9.36
N VAL A 400 -28.69 0.10 -10.64
CA VAL A 400 -27.43 0.30 -11.37
C VAL A 400 -27.41 1.70 -11.96
N ARG A 401 -26.28 2.40 -11.78
CA ARG A 401 -26.06 3.72 -12.39
C ARG A 401 -24.58 3.94 -12.72
N VAL A 402 -24.33 4.85 -13.63
CA VAL A 402 -22.98 5.37 -13.86
C VAL A 402 -22.68 6.45 -12.82
N LEU A 403 -21.54 6.38 -12.13
CA LEU A 403 -21.14 7.43 -11.18
C LEU A 403 -20.98 8.78 -11.87
N GLY A 404 -21.40 9.85 -11.18
CA GLY A 404 -21.32 11.22 -11.65
C GLY A 404 -22.35 11.60 -12.72
N GLN A 405 -23.26 10.71 -13.13
CA GLN A 405 -24.30 10.99 -14.13
C GLN A 405 -25.70 11.07 -13.50
N ASN A 406 -26.52 12.00 -14.00
CA ASN A 406 -27.91 12.18 -13.56
C ASN A 406 -28.93 11.35 -14.35
N GLU A 407 -28.49 10.67 -15.43
CA GLU A 407 -29.31 9.82 -16.30
C GLU A 407 -30.49 10.54 -16.99
N GLN A 408 -30.48 11.87 -17.01
CA GLN A 408 -31.54 12.70 -17.57
C GLN A 408 -31.10 13.46 -18.82
N VAL A 409 -29.85 13.90 -18.85
CA VAL A 409 -29.35 14.82 -19.87
C VAL A 409 -28.14 14.21 -20.59
N LEU A 410 -28.24 14.15 -21.91
CA LEU A 410 -27.11 14.03 -22.81
C LEU A 410 -27.00 15.35 -23.58
N GLU A 411 -26.02 16.18 -23.22
CA GLU A 411 -25.86 17.51 -23.80
C GLU A 411 -25.73 17.44 -25.33
N TYR A 412 -26.36 18.37 -26.07
CA TYR A 412 -26.48 18.40 -27.52
C TYR A 412 -27.24 17.21 -28.18
N ARG A 413 -27.85 16.33 -27.40
CA ARG A 413 -28.65 15.21 -27.86
C ARG A 413 -29.95 15.08 -27.04
N PRO A 414 -30.85 16.09 -27.15
CA PRO A 414 -32.10 16.11 -26.37
C PRO A 414 -33.08 14.98 -26.75
N ASP A 415 -32.83 14.33 -27.85
CA ASP A 415 -33.56 13.14 -28.35
C ASP A 415 -33.19 11.84 -27.57
N ILE A 416 -32.10 11.87 -26.76
CA ILE A 416 -31.64 10.72 -25.99
C ILE A 416 -31.76 10.98 -24.49
N THR A 417 -32.46 10.11 -23.78
CA THR A 417 -32.41 10.02 -22.32
C THR A 417 -31.39 8.97 -21.95
N PRO A 418 -30.24 9.37 -21.33
CA PRO A 418 -29.11 8.45 -21.11
C PRO A 418 -29.29 7.58 -19.86
N ARG A 419 -30.41 6.88 -19.75
CA ARG A 419 -30.71 5.97 -18.64
C ARG A 419 -29.81 4.75 -18.69
N THR A 420 -29.42 4.28 -17.51
CA THR A 420 -28.79 2.97 -17.34
C THR A 420 -29.89 1.91 -17.27
N GLU A 421 -29.82 0.93 -18.15
CA GLU A 421 -30.73 -0.22 -18.21
C GLU A 421 -29.94 -1.47 -17.79
N TRP A 422 -30.61 -2.38 -17.09
CA TRP A 422 -29.98 -3.64 -16.72
C TRP A 422 -31.03 -4.78 -16.68
N GLU A 423 -30.53 -5.98 -16.86
CA GLU A 423 -31.34 -7.21 -16.78
C GLU A 423 -30.47 -8.37 -16.27
N GLN A 424 -31.02 -9.24 -15.43
CA GLN A 424 -30.38 -10.49 -15.08
C GLN A 424 -30.57 -11.50 -16.20
N THR A 425 -29.48 -12.05 -16.73
CA THR A 425 -29.48 -13.09 -17.76
C THR A 425 -28.81 -14.37 -17.25
N SER A 426 -28.88 -15.44 -18.01
CA SER A 426 -28.16 -16.69 -17.74
C SER A 426 -26.64 -16.51 -17.82
N GLU A 427 -26.14 -15.50 -18.54
CA GLU A 427 -24.72 -15.18 -18.66
C GLU A 427 -24.19 -14.32 -17.52
N GLY A 428 -25.07 -13.60 -16.81
CA GLY A 428 -24.73 -12.66 -15.75
C GLY A 428 -25.62 -11.42 -15.75
N LEU A 429 -25.24 -10.40 -14.99
CA LEU A 429 -25.90 -9.09 -14.96
C LEU A 429 -25.49 -8.30 -16.21
N ARG A 430 -26.42 -8.14 -17.15
CA ARG A 430 -26.23 -7.33 -18.36
C ARG A 430 -26.63 -5.90 -18.08
N ILE A 431 -25.73 -4.96 -18.35
CA ILE A 431 -25.91 -3.53 -18.12
C ILE A 431 -25.69 -2.80 -19.45
N ARG A 432 -26.62 -1.90 -19.81
CA ARG A 432 -26.48 -0.98 -20.93
C ARG A 432 -26.48 0.45 -20.39
N ALA A 433 -25.39 1.16 -20.59
CA ALA A 433 -25.22 2.51 -20.07
C ALA A 433 -24.65 3.47 -21.11
N TYR A 434 -25.09 4.71 -21.05
CA TYR A 434 -24.52 5.81 -21.83
C TYR A 434 -23.38 6.48 -21.08
N ARG A 435 -22.37 6.91 -21.81
CA ARG A 435 -21.40 7.87 -21.30
C ARG A 435 -21.91 9.28 -21.59
N ALA A 436 -22.65 9.86 -20.67
CA ALA A 436 -23.33 11.14 -20.84
C ALA A 436 -22.53 12.33 -20.28
N GLN A 437 -21.69 12.12 -19.25
CA GLN A 437 -20.88 13.17 -18.68
C GLN A 437 -19.67 13.50 -19.56
N ARG A 438 -19.49 14.79 -19.87
CA ARG A 438 -18.39 15.28 -20.68
C ARG A 438 -17.36 15.96 -19.79
N LEU A 439 -16.37 15.17 -19.35
CA LEU A 439 -15.29 15.65 -18.45
C LEU A 439 -14.12 16.28 -19.21
N TYR A 440 -13.99 16.00 -20.51
CA TYR A 440 -12.92 16.49 -21.37
C TYR A 440 -13.46 17.05 -22.70
N ASN A 441 -12.75 18.03 -23.24
CA ASN A 441 -13.14 18.70 -24.49
C ASN A 441 -13.01 17.84 -25.73
N ASP A 442 -12.02 16.96 -25.78
CA ASP A 442 -11.73 16.11 -26.93
C ASP A 442 -12.73 14.94 -27.12
N ARG A 443 -13.71 14.81 -26.21
CA ARG A 443 -14.67 13.70 -26.15
C ARG A 443 -14.05 12.33 -25.88
N HIS A 444 -12.75 12.26 -25.68
CA HIS A 444 -12.01 11.06 -25.31
C HIS A 444 -11.58 11.16 -23.85
N TRP A 445 -12.02 10.21 -23.07
CA TRP A 445 -11.65 10.08 -21.67
C TRP A 445 -10.94 8.75 -21.50
N PRO A 446 -9.61 8.74 -21.28
CA PRO A 446 -8.86 7.49 -21.23
C PRO A 446 -9.13 6.67 -19.96
N ASN A 447 -9.63 7.32 -18.91
CA ASN A 447 -9.78 6.74 -17.59
C ASN A 447 -11.08 5.91 -17.46
N PRO A 448 -11.10 4.89 -16.57
CA PRO A 448 -12.27 4.06 -16.37
C PRO A 448 -13.52 4.84 -15.94
N VAL A 449 -14.66 4.40 -16.47
CA VAL A 449 -16.01 4.82 -16.06
C VAL A 449 -16.54 3.81 -15.06
N VAL A 450 -17.12 4.27 -13.96
CA VAL A 450 -17.53 3.38 -12.87
C VAL A 450 -19.03 3.17 -12.86
N LEU A 451 -19.44 1.90 -12.88
CA LEU A 451 -20.81 1.47 -12.63
C LEU A 451 -20.97 1.18 -11.14
N ARG A 452 -21.95 1.79 -10.50
CA ARG A 452 -22.38 1.51 -9.13
C ARG A 452 -23.57 0.57 -9.15
N ILE A 453 -23.43 -0.59 -8.51
CA ILE A 453 -24.45 -1.64 -8.46
C ILE A 453 -24.79 -1.85 -6.97
N ALA A 454 -25.86 -1.21 -6.52
CA ALA A 454 -26.34 -1.36 -5.14
C ALA A 454 -27.29 -2.56 -5.05
N GLY A 455 -27.34 -3.24 -3.90
CA GLY A 455 -28.12 -4.47 -3.71
C GLY A 455 -27.58 -5.64 -4.55
N ALA A 456 -26.28 -5.63 -4.83
CA ALA A 456 -25.60 -6.69 -5.58
C ALA A 456 -25.37 -7.93 -4.72
N LEU A 457 -25.58 -9.09 -5.32
CA LEU A 457 -25.29 -10.40 -4.72
C LEU A 457 -24.19 -11.11 -5.51
N PRO A 458 -23.42 -12.01 -4.86
CA PRO A 458 -22.48 -12.88 -5.57
C PRO A 458 -23.17 -13.70 -6.65
N GLY A 459 -22.65 -13.67 -7.86
CA GLY A 459 -23.16 -14.44 -9.01
C GLY A 459 -22.47 -15.78 -9.21
N LEU A 460 -21.41 -16.02 -8.42
CA LEU A 460 -20.65 -17.28 -8.38
C LEU A 460 -19.89 -17.39 -7.07
N GLU A 461 -19.58 -18.63 -6.71
CA GLU A 461 -18.52 -18.95 -5.76
C GLU A 461 -17.26 -19.27 -6.57
N PRO A 462 -16.16 -18.50 -6.41
CA PRO A 462 -14.98 -18.67 -7.25
C PRO A 462 -14.21 -19.94 -6.90
N PRO A 463 -13.55 -20.59 -7.89
CA PRO A 463 -12.58 -21.64 -7.59
C PRO A 463 -11.31 -21.03 -6.98
N GLU A 464 -10.60 -21.83 -6.19
CA GLU A 464 -9.34 -21.45 -5.58
C GLU A 464 -8.19 -22.28 -6.14
N VAL A 465 -7.14 -21.62 -6.62
CA VAL A 465 -5.95 -22.27 -7.18
C VAL A 465 -4.68 -21.65 -6.60
N GLU A 466 -3.75 -22.51 -6.26
CA GLU A 466 -2.45 -22.12 -5.73
C GLU A 466 -1.33 -22.46 -6.73
N THR A 467 -0.38 -21.54 -6.89
CA THR A 467 0.89 -21.78 -7.58
C THR A 467 1.92 -22.24 -6.54
N LEU A 468 2.47 -23.42 -6.69
CA LEU A 468 3.52 -23.89 -5.80
C LEU A 468 4.89 -23.38 -6.29
N PRO A 469 5.67 -22.69 -5.43
CA PRO A 469 6.90 -22.00 -5.84
C PRO A 469 8.15 -22.91 -5.88
N ASN A 470 7.97 -24.19 -6.09
CA ASN A 470 9.01 -25.24 -6.02
C ASN A 470 9.50 -25.72 -7.40
N ALA A 471 9.34 -24.91 -8.45
CA ALA A 471 9.85 -25.24 -9.77
C ALA A 471 11.38 -25.10 -9.82
N GLU A 472 12.06 -26.15 -10.27
CA GLU A 472 13.50 -26.18 -10.43
C GLU A 472 13.90 -26.62 -11.85
N TRP A 473 15.03 -26.08 -12.33
CA TRP A 473 15.60 -26.52 -13.59
C TRP A 473 16.15 -27.96 -13.49
N SER A 474 15.81 -28.79 -14.42
CA SER A 474 16.42 -30.12 -14.59
C SER A 474 17.02 -30.31 -15.99
N ALA A 475 17.80 -31.34 -16.17
CA ALA A 475 18.35 -31.69 -17.49
C ALA A 475 17.26 -32.05 -18.52
N ARG A 476 16.08 -32.45 -18.06
CA ARG A 476 14.93 -32.85 -18.89
C ARG A 476 13.90 -31.73 -19.11
N GLY A 477 14.12 -30.53 -18.53
CA GLY A 477 13.17 -29.41 -18.49
C GLY A 477 12.71 -29.13 -17.06
N THR A 478 11.67 -28.31 -16.91
CA THR A 478 11.11 -27.91 -15.63
C THR A 478 9.67 -28.36 -15.53
N THR A 479 9.26 -28.87 -14.37
CA THR A 479 7.87 -29.19 -14.06
C THR A 479 7.34 -28.14 -13.10
N LEU A 480 6.23 -27.50 -13.47
CA LEU A 480 5.47 -26.60 -12.62
C LEU A 480 4.46 -27.42 -11.83
N ALA A 481 4.27 -27.07 -10.57
CA ALA A 481 3.29 -27.67 -9.68
C ALA A 481 2.30 -26.62 -9.16
N GLY A 482 1.05 -27.02 -9.01
CA GLY A 482 -0.03 -26.22 -8.47
C GLY A 482 -1.06 -27.09 -7.78
N GLU A 483 -1.94 -26.46 -7.04
CA GLU A 483 -3.02 -27.13 -6.32
C GLU A 483 -4.35 -26.43 -6.56
N LEU A 484 -5.35 -27.18 -6.92
CA LEU A 484 -6.74 -26.73 -6.94
C LEU A 484 -7.29 -26.92 -5.51
N ARG A 485 -7.52 -25.83 -4.80
CA ARG A 485 -8.02 -25.84 -3.41
C ARG A 485 -9.53 -26.01 -3.35
N ALA A 486 -10.26 -25.36 -4.29
CA ALA A 486 -11.72 -25.44 -4.39
C ALA A 486 -12.18 -25.31 -5.83
N LEU A 487 -13.32 -25.92 -6.15
CA LEU A 487 -14.01 -25.82 -7.47
C LEU A 487 -14.91 -24.58 -7.54
N GLY A 488 -15.24 -23.98 -6.37
CA GLY A 488 -16.34 -23.02 -6.28
C GLY A 488 -17.67 -23.70 -6.55
N ASP A 489 -18.59 -22.99 -7.21
CA ASP A 489 -19.91 -23.50 -7.60
C ASP A 489 -19.90 -24.36 -8.89
N ALA A 490 -18.71 -24.65 -9.46
CA ALA A 490 -18.60 -25.48 -10.66
C ALA A 490 -18.52 -26.98 -10.32
N THR A 491 -19.11 -27.82 -11.16
CA THR A 491 -18.95 -29.27 -11.10
C THR A 491 -17.61 -29.74 -11.65
N SER A 492 -16.97 -28.94 -12.49
CA SER A 492 -15.63 -29.17 -13.03
C SER A 492 -15.01 -27.87 -13.51
N VAL A 493 -13.68 -27.81 -13.43
CA VAL A 493 -12.87 -26.69 -13.91
C VAL A 493 -11.73 -27.20 -14.78
N ARG A 494 -11.05 -26.30 -15.49
CA ARG A 494 -9.82 -26.63 -16.21
C ARG A 494 -8.64 -25.91 -15.57
N VAL A 495 -7.54 -26.62 -15.32
CA VAL A 495 -6.35 -26.08 -14.66
C VAL A 495 -5.12 -26.21 -15.54
N GLY A 496 -4.12 -25.40 -15.30
CA GLY A 496 -2.81 -25.41 -15.95
C GLY A 496 -1.95 -24.26 -15.51
N PHE A 497 -1.05 -23.81 -16.38
CA PHE A 497 -0.12 -22.73 -16.04
C PHE A 497 0.04 -21.74 -17.19
N GLU A 498 0.45 -20.53 -16.81
CA GLU A 498 0.99 -19.51 -17.70
C GLU A 498 2.39 -19.14 -17.25
N TYR A 499 3.23 -18.70 -18.18
CA TYR A 499 4.57 -18.21 -17.94
C TYR A 499 4.91 -17.02 -18.82
N ARG A 500 5.85 -16.21 -18.35
CA ARG A 500 6.44 -15.10 -19.12
C ARG A 500 7.88 -14.87 -18.67
N ARG A 501 8.65 -14.13 -19.45
CA ARG A 501 9.97 -13.68 -19.02
C ARG A 501 9.80 -12.65 -17.89
N LYS A 502 10.56 -12.80 -16.82
CA LYS A 502 10.68 -11.76 -15.79
C LYS A 502 11.62 -10.68 -16.29
N LYS A 503 11.20 -9.43 -16.14
CA LYS A 503 12.06 -8.28 -16.44
C LYS A 503 13.24 -8.21 -15.48
N SER A 504 14.40 -7.82 -15.98
CA SER A 504 15.54 -7.43 -15.14
C SER A 504 15.28 -6.05 -14.52
N THR A 505 16.08 -5.69 -13.52
CA THR A 505 16.03 -4.34 -12.91
C THR A 505 16.27 -3.24 -13.95
N ALA A 506 17.10 -3.47 -14.95
CA ALA A 506 17.34 -2.52 -16.03
C ALA A 506 16.11 -2.29 -16.93
N GLU A 507 15.21 -3.27 -17.00
CA GLU A 507 13.99 -3.24 -17.83
C GLU A 507 12.72 -2.92 -17.02
N MET A 508 12.86 -2.52 -15.77
CA MET A 508 11.70 -2.37 -14.86
C MET A 508 10.63 -1.39 -15.36
N TYR A 509 10.99 -0.46 -16.23
CA TYR A 509 10.07 0.53 -16.79
C TYR A 509 9.52 0.15 -18.18
N GLU A 510 10.01 -0.95 -18.78
CA GLU A 510 9.48 -1.48 -20.02
C GLU A 510 8.14 -2.20 -19.78
N PRO A 511 7.28 -2.34 -20.79
CA PRO A 511 6.10 -3.19 -20.68
C PRO A 511 6.44 -4.63 -20.33
N ASP A 512 5.57 -5.30 -19.58
CA ASP A 512 5.71 -6.72 -19.30
C ASP A 512 5.52 -7.57 -20.56
N ASP A 513 6.28 -8.67 -20.66
CA ASP A 513 6.02 -9.66 -21.67
C ASP A 513 4.62 -10.29 -21.48
N PRO A 514 3.89 -10.60 -22.54
CA PRO A 514 2.59 -11.23 -22.42
C PRO A 514 2.69 -12.64 -21.84
N TRP A 515 1.72 -12.98 -21.01
CA TRP A 515 1.59 -14.33 -20.48
C TRP A 515 1.34 -15.36 -21.60
N LYS A 516 2.04 -16.49 -21.56
CA LYS A 516 1.93 -17.61 -22.49
C LYS A 516 1.45 -18.84 -21.75
N GLN A 517 0.44 -19.53 -22.29
CA GLN A 517 -0.05 -20.77 -21.70
C GLN A 517 1.00 -21.90 -21.85
N VAL A 518 1.19 -22.68 -20.80
CA VAL A 518 1.99 -23.89 -20.83
C VAL A 518 1.18 -25.01 -21.50
N GLY A 519 1.72 -25.58 -22.57
CA GLY A 519 1.04 -26.62 -23.33
C GLY A 519 -0.17 -26.13 -24.16
N LYS A 520 -0.76 -27.04 -24.91
CA LYS A 520 -1.87 -26.73 -25.83
C LYS A 520 -3.25 -26.76 -25.17
N LYS A 521 -3.41 -27.52 -24.08
CA LYS A 521 -4.70 -27.72 -23.40
C LYS A 521 -4.51 -27.67 -21.88
N LEU A 522 -5.51 -27.12 -21.21
CA LEU A 522 -5.64 -27.19 -19.75
C LEU A 522 -6.25 -28.53 -19.35
N ALA A 523 -5.84 -29.07 -18.20
CA ALA A 523 -6.36 -30.32 -17.64
C ALA A 523 -7.72 -30.11 -16.99
N GLY A 524 -8.67 -31.04 -17.19
CA GLY A 524 -9.95 -31.03 -16.50
C GLY A 524 -9.83 -31.63 -15.11
N MET A 525 -10.45 -30.98 -14.12
CA MET A 525 -10.56 -31.48 -12.73
C MET A 525 -12.00 -31.33 -12.24
N SER A 526 -12.50 -32.36 -11.56
CA SER A 526 -13.83 -32.40 -10.92
C SER A 526 -13.77 -32.57 -9.40
N ALA A 527 -12.57 -32.51 -8.84
CA ALA A 527 -12.31 -32.49 -7.40
C ALA A 527 -11.03 -31.67 -7.11
N PRO A 528 -10.89 -31.08 -5.90
CA PRO A 528 -9.64 -30.49 -5.44
C PRO A 528 -8.49 -31.47 -5.49
N GLY A 529 -7.26 -30.95 -5.65
CA GLY A 529 -6.04 -31.76 -5.68
C GLY A 529 -4.91 -31.13 -6.48
N PRO A 530 -3.73 -31.79 -6.46
CA PRO A 530 -2.54 -31.32 -7.14
C PRO A 530 -2.64 -31.51 -8.65
N PHE A 531 -1.97 -30.61 -9.38
CA PHE A 531 -1.78 -30.72 -10.82
C PHE A 531 -0.39 -30.22 -11.22
N SER A 532 0.10 -30.64 -12.37
CA SER A 532 1.41 -30.23 -12.87
C SER A 532 1.42 -30.08 -14.38
N ALA A 533 2.42 -29.36 -14.89
CA ALA A 533 2.69 -29.27 -16.32
C ALA A 533 4.18 -29.08 -16.59
N SER A 534 4.64 -29.64 -17.70
CA SER A 534 6.03 -29.48 -18.15
C SER A 534 6.18 -28.15 -18.89
N LEU A 535 7.09 -27.32 -18.41
CA LEU A 535 7.44 -26.06 -19.04
C LEU A 535 8.28 -26.32 -20.29
N PRO A 536 8.07 -25.60 -21.41
CA PRO A 536 8.92 -25.72 -22.57
C PRO A 536 10.37 -25.34 -22.23
N ARG A 537 11.31 -25.77 -23.07
CA ARG A 537 12.74 -25.47 -22.87
C ARG A 537 12.95 -23.95 -23.05
N LEU A 538 13.37 -23.27 -21.98
CA LEU A 538 13.57 -21.85 -21.91
C LEU A 538 15.07 -21.51 -21.76
N ASP A 539 15.44 -20.24 -21.96
CA ASP A 539 16.79 -19.73 -21.68
C ASP A 539 17.02 -19.70 -20.16
N THR A 540 17.92 -20.54 -19.68
CA THR A 540 18.24 -20.70 -18.24
C THR A 540 19.07 -19.53 -17.67
N ARG A 541 19.56 -18.62 -18.51
CA ARG A 541 20.30 -17.42 -18.09
C ARG A 541 19.39 -16.26 -17.68
N ARG A 542 18.07 -16.46 -17.73
CA ARG A 542 17.06 -15.45 -17.42
C ARG A 542 16.08 -15.98 -16.40
N ASP A 543 15.56 -15.06 -15.58
CA ASP A 543 14.44 -15.35 -14.70
C ASP A 543 13.14 -15.45 -15.50
N TRP A 544 12.28 -16.35 -15.06
CA TRP A 544 10.94 -16.53 -15.61
C TRP A 544 9.90 -16.47 -14.51
N GLU A 545 8.77 -15.89 -14.83
CA GLU A 545 7.59 -15.92 -13.97
C GLU A 545 6.62 -16.98 -14.46
N TYR A 546 5.96 -17.66 -13.53
CA TYR A 546 4.88 -18.59 -13.82
C TYR A 546 3.78 -18.48 -12.78
N ARG A 547 2.57 -18.85 -13.20
CA ARG A 547 1.41 -18.88 -12.31
C ARG A 547 0.46 -20.00 -12.71
N ALA A 548 -0.21 -20.58 -11.71
CA ALA A 548 -1.32 -21.49 -11.92
C ALA A 548 -2.53 -20.75 -12.51
N VAL A 549 -3.32 -21.45 -13.30
CA VAL A 549 -4.53 -20.93 -13.93
C VAL A 549 -5.67 -21.90 -13.64
N VAL A 550 -6.83 -21.38 -13.26
CA VAL A 550 -8.07 -22.12 -13.20
C VAL A 550 -9.12 -21.44 -14.09
N VAL A 551 -9.77 -22.23 -14.92
CA VAL A 551 -10.88 -21.79 -15.80
C VAL A 551 -12.16 -22.43 -15.34
N HIS A 552 -12.95 -21.63 -14.66
CA HIS A 552 -14.33 -21.89 -14.28
C HIS A 552 -15.24 -21.62 -15.50
N PRO A 553 -16.45 -22.20 -15.61
CA PRO A 553 -17.37 -21.92 -16.72
C PRO A 553 -17.66 -20.42 -16.96
N LYS A 554 -17.66 -19.61 -15.90
CA LYS A 554 -17.93 -18.17 -16.00
C LYS A 554 -16.67 -17.30 -16.06
N VAL A 555 -15.58 -17.68 -15.36
CA VAL A 555 -14.40 -16.82 -15.12
C VAL A 555 -13.09 -17.56 -15.29
N ARG A 556 -12.01 -16.80 -15.47
CA ARG A 556 -10.62 -17.29 -15.45
C ARG A 556 -9.87 -16.62 -14.31
N LEU A 557 -9.32 -17.41 -13.40
CA LEU A 557 -8.59 -16.93 -12.22
C LEU A 557 -7.17 -17.51 -12.19
N TYR A 558 -6.34 -16.94 -11.33
CA TYR A 558 -4.92 -17.22 -11.26
C TYR A 558 -4.48 -17.42 -9.82
N GLY A 559 -3.45 -18.24 -9.62
CA GLY A 559 -2.69 -18.29 -8.37
C GLY A 559 -1.60 -17.22 -8.32
N GLN A 560 -0.93 -17.10 -7.18
CA GLN A 560 0.22 -16.20 -7.01
C GLN A 560 1.27 -16.46 -8.08
N THR A 561 1.95 -15.39 -8.50
CA THR A 561 3.07 -15.50 -9.42
C THR A 561 4.31 -15.99 -8.67
N ALA A 562 4.91 -17.05 -9.15
CA ALA A 562 6.18 -17.60 -8.67
C ALA A 562 7.30 -17.32 -9.67
N VAL A 563 8.54 -17.31 -9.18
CA VAL A 563 9.73 -17.05 -10.00
C VAL A 563 10.58 -18.30 -10.13
N LEU A 564 10.94 -18.63 -11.36
CA LEU A 564 11.96 -19.62 -11.69
C LEU A 564 13.25 -18.84 -11.99
N GLN A 565 14.17 -18.86 -11.05
CA GLN A 565 15.42 -18.10 -11.12
C GLN A 565 16.37 -18.64 -12.19
N ALA A 566 17.15 -17.76 -12.82
CA ALA A 566 18.25 -18.11 -13.70
C ALA A 566 19.27 -19.04 -13.00
N ARG A 567 19.99 -19.83 -13.81
CA ARG A 567 21.11 -20.69 -13.35
C ARG A 567 22.43 -20.01 -13.61
#